data_fbcc146ba95db6721aa1131cd4f8c738
#
_entry.id   fbcc146ba95db6721aa1131cd4f8c738
#
_cell.length_a   1.000
_cell.length_b   1.000
_cell.length_c   1.000
_cell.angle_alpha   90.00
_cell.angle_beta   90.00
_cell.angle_gamma   90.00
#
_symmetry.space_group_name_H-M   'P 1'
#
loop_
_entity.id
_entity.type
_entity.pdbx_description
1 polymer ?
#
loop_
_entity_poly.entity_id
_entity_poly.type
_entity_poly.pdbx_seq_one_letter_code
_entity_poly.pdbx_strand_id
1 'polypeptide(L)'
;MSDVTIASESERKFERRKWFEIVREVKINLIVMFSNPDFITREHFEITSIEEAKNLMFEFSLNSEVSKEEEHNSENLYHKPHKMCRDEFVLFRKQPLPQPSGTDYFSKISDEIILCIFQWLPKTSLVRCSRVCKRWRDLSYDESLWKRYDYGRKKIEPCVLEILLHRGVSILRLAMSELKSPVFSEEFLQGPQWYSSLQYLDLSMITISPENLAILLSVCIHLKKLSVENCELNDDCCRNISQNRQLTVLNMAMCTGITPEGLHAICVNCEKLVEWNLSWTNLTTECIEACFPFMPTTVERLNLSGHRETLDDYGLIEALQRCPNMIELDISDCALLSQHSFEVLVKFCPNLEHLHSSRSYHIPAECNRLLKQMKNFKYLEVFRTLTDKSLASLREYMPDVQINQHVFSTIARPTTGVRRTSIWGLRTRDPSV
;
A
#
# COMPACT_ATOMS: atom_id res chain seq x y z
N MET A 1 28.23 6.77 -42.70
CA MET A 1 27.34 7.73 -42.08
C MET A 1 25.94 7.19 -42.32
N SER A 2 25.38 6.52 -41.35
CA SER A 2 24.05 5.93 -41.41
C SER A 2 23.11 6.81 -40.58
N ASP A 3 22.16 7.45 -41.26
CA ASP A 3 21.11 8.28 -40.64
C ASP A 3 20.21 7.41 -39.78
N VAL A 4 20.34 7.55 -38.45
CA VAL A 4 19.37 7.05 -37.51
C VAL A 4 18.29 8.12 -37.36
N THR A 5 17.20 7.95 -38.07
CA THR A 5 16.01 8.80 -37.99
C THR A 5 15.41 8.64 -36.59
N ILE A 6 15.54 9.69 -35.76
CA ILE A 6 14.91 9.73 -34.42
C ILE A 6 13.40 9.99 -34.63
N ALA A 7 12.58 8.98 -34.38
CA ALA A 7 11.12 9.08 -34.44
C ALA A 7 10.60 10.25 -33.58
N SER A 8 9.63 11.01 -34.08
CA SER A 8 9.03 12.17 -33.42
C SER A 8 8.30 11.76 -32.10
N GLU A 9 8.13 12.69 -31.19
CA GLU A 9 7.47 12.44 -29.91
C GLU A 9 5.99 11.99 -30.09
N SER A 10 5.34 12.44 -31.18
CA SER A 10 3.99 12.03 -31.56
C SER A 10 3.95 10.58 -32.06
N GLU A 11 4.94 10.15 -32.83
CA GLU A 11 5.08 8.76 -33.28
C GLU A 11 5.36 7.81 -32.11
N ARG A 12 6.22 8.20 -31.16
CA ARG A 12 6.45 7.42 -29.92
C ARG A 12 5.20 7.32 -29.04
N LYS A 13 4.37 8.38 -28.96
CA LYS A 13 3.09 8.34 -28.24
C LYS A 13 2.06 7.47 -28.98
N PHE A 14 2.03 7.50 -30.29
CA PHE A 14 1.16 6.66 -31.12
C PHE A 14 1.55 5.18 -31.02
N GLU A 15 2.82 4.87 -31.15
CA GLU A 15 3.37 3.52 -30.98
C GLU A 15 3.11 2.99 -29.56
N ARG A 16 3.29 3.80 -28.51
CA ARG A 16 2.94 3.42 -27.13
C ARG A 16 1.46 3.12 -26.97
N ARG A 17 0.54 3.91 -27.56
CA ARG A 17 -0.91 3.63 -27.48
C ARG A 17 -1.25 2.32 -28.19
N LYS A 18 -0.74 2.10 -29.37
CA LYS A 18 -0.92 0.87 -30.13
C LYS A 18 -0.37 -0.35 -29.37
N TRP A 19 0.78 -0.17 -28.72
CA TRP A 19 1.40 -1.19 -27.85
C TRP A 19 0.52 -1.49 -26.61
N PHE A 20 -0.04 -0.47 -25.95
CA PHE A 20 -0.96 -0.65 -24.83
C PHE A 20 -2.23 -1.39 -25.25
N GLU A 21 -2.75 -1.16 -26.43
CA GLU A 21 -3.92 -1.89 -26.95
C GLU A 21 -3.59 -3.36 -27.21
N ILE A 22 -2.47 -3.66 -27.85
CA ILE A 22 -2.01 -5.04 -28.08
C ILE A 22 -1.81 -5.79 -26.75
N VAL A 23 -1.13 -5.19 -25.78
CA VAL A 23 -0.93 -5.79 -24.46
C VAL A 23 -2.25 -6.00 -23.72
N ARG A 24 -3.20 -5.08 -23.86
CA ARG A 24 -4.54 -5.20 -23.28
C ARG A 24 -5.31 -6.37 -23.89
N GLU A 25 -5.27 -6.55 -25.19
CA GLU A 25 -5.94 -7.65 -25.90
C GLU A 25 -5.33 -9.01 -25.60
N VAL A 26 -4.00 -9.10 -25.63
CA VAL A 26 -3.28 -10.33 -25.21
C VAL A 26 -3.58 -10.70 -23.75
N LYS A 27 -3.70 -9.68 -22.89
CA LYS A 27 -4.12 -9.89 -21.49
C LYS A 27 -5.51 -10.51 -21.38
N ILE A 28 -6.48 -9.98 -22.13
CA ILE A 28 -7.87 -10.46 -22.11
C ILE A 28 -7.90 -11.91 -22.60
N ASN A 29 -7.22 -12.21 -23.69
CA ASN A 29 -7.18 -13.58 -24.26
C ASN A 29 -6.52 -14.58 -23.29
N LEU A 30 -5.43 -14.21 -22.62
CA LEU A 30 -4.79 -15.07 -21.61
C LEU A 30 -5.68 -15.26 -20.38
N ILE A 31 -6.40 -14.23 -19.94
CA ILE A 31 -7.36 -14.34 -18.84
C ILE A 31 -8.49 -15.28 -19.20
N VAL A 32 -9.06 -15.18 -20.40
CA VAL A 32 -10.13 -16.08 -20.89
C VAL A 32 -9.63 -17.51 -20.99
N MET A 33 -8.45 -17.74 -21.57
CA MET A 33 -7.83 -19.08 -21.65
C MET A 33 -7.63 -19.74 -20.26
N PHE A 34 -7.25 -18.97 -19.23
CA PHE A 34 -6.99 -19.52 -17.91
C PHE A 34 -8.20 -19.54 -16.97
N SER A 35 -9.29 -18.85 -17.31
CA SER A 35 -10.53 -18.86 -16.53
C SER A 35 -11.43 -20.06 -16.87
N ASN A 36 -11.26 -20.69 -18.03
CA ASN A 36 -12.03 -21.86 -18.43
C ASN A 36 -11.12 -23.10 -18.59
N PRO A 37 -11.18 -24.09 -17.67
CA PRO A 37 -10.36 -25.30 -17.73
C PRO A 37 -10.62 -26.14 -18.98
N ASP A 38 -11.80 -26.10 -19.58
CA ASP A 38 -12.18 -26.85 -20.78
C ASP A 38 -11.62 -26.23 -22.07
N PHE A 39 -11.14 -24.99 -22.02
CA PHE A 39 -10.58 -24.29 -23.18
C PHE A 39 -9.19 -24.81 -23.57
N ILE A 40 -8.47 -25.42 -22.66
CA ILE A 40 -7.15 -26.01 -22.92
C ILE A 40 -7.26 -27.31 -23.74
N THR A 41 -8.48 -27.87 -23.85
CA THR A 41 -8.73 -29.15 -24.53
C THR A 41 -9.50 -29.04 -25.85
N ARG A 42 -10.02 -27.87 -26.21
CA ARG A 42 -10.81 -27.65 -27.43
C ARG A 42 -10.28 -26.50 -28.28
N GLU A 43 -9.91 -26.90 -29.50
CA GLU A 43 -9.78 -26.11 -30.73
C GLU A 43 -8.74 -24.99 -30.80
N HIS A 44 -7.88 -25.13 -31.79
CA HIS A 44 -6.92 -24.13 -32.26
C HIS A 44 -7.72 -23.02 -32.98
N PHE A 45 -7.78 -21.83 -32.39
CA PHE A 45 -8.27 -20.65 -33.09
C PHE A 45 -7.09 -19.89 -33.70
N GLU A 46 -7.09 -19.83 -35.04
CA GLU A 46 -6.27 -18.87 -35.76
C GLU A 46 -6.98 -17.50 -35.70
N ILE A 47 -6.49 -16.60 -34.83
CA ILE A 47 -6.96 -15.22 -34.81
C ILE A 47 -6.12 -14.46 -35.84
N THR A 48 -6.68 -14.15 -36.98
CA THR A 48 -6.02 -13.47 -38.10
C THR A 48 -6.18 -11.95 -38.08
N SER A 49 -7.15 -11.43 -37.28
CA SER A 49 -7.39 -9.99 -37.14
C SER A 49 -7.94 -9.57 -35.76
N ILE A 50 -7.74 -8.30 -35.43
CA ILE A 50 -8.28 -7.68 -34.19
C ILE A 50 -9.81 -7.71 -34.18
N GLU A 51 -10.45 -7.66 -35.33
CA GLU A 51 -11.91 -7.67 -35.49
C GLU A 51 -12.52 -9.07 -35.17
N GLU A 52 -11.84 -10.14 -35.55
CA GLU A 52 -12.24 -11.52 -35.20
C GLU A 52 -12.11 -11.79 -33.69
N ALA A 53 -11.06 -11.24 -33.05
CA ALA A 53 -10.90 -11.33 -31.60
C ALA A 53 -12.05 -10.63 -30.84
N LYS A 54 -12.53 -9.48 -31.34
CA LYS A 54 -13.67 -8.75 -30.75
C LYS A 54 -14.99 -9.49 -30.92
N ASN A 55 -15.24 -10.08 -32.07
CA ASN A 55 -16.46 -10.85 -32.35
C ASN A 55 -16.54 -12.12 -31.49
N LEU A 56 -15.45 -12.85 -31.34
CA LEU A 56 -15.32 -13.99 -30.44
C LEU A 56 -15.59 -13.59 -28.98
N MET A 57 -15.08 -12.43 -28.52
CA MET A 57 -15.32 -11.94 -27.16
C MET A 57 -16.78 -11.58 -26.93
N PHE A 58 -17.48 -11.07 -27.93
CA PHE A 58 -18.91 -10.74 -27.82
C PHE A 58 -19.75 -12.01 -27.69
N GLU A 59 -19.46 -13.05 -28.46
CA GLU A 59 -20.13 -14.37 -28.34
C GLU A 59 -19.87 -15.06 -26.99
N PHE A 60 -18.63 -14.94 -26.43
CA PHE A 60 -18.33 -15.49 -25.11
C PHE A 60 -19.00 -14.74 -23.96
N SER A 61 -19.20 -13.42 -24.07
CA SER A 61 -19.96 -12.66 -23.07
C SER A 61 -21.43 -13.08 -23.05
N LEU A 62 -22.03 -13.33 -24.20
CA LEU A 62 -23.42 -13.84 -24.31
C LEU A 62 -23.56 -15.25 -23.71
N ASN A 63 -22.61 -16.14 -23.97
CA ASN A 63 -22.64 -17.50 -23.44
C ASN A 63 -22.38 -17.56 -21.92
N SER A 64 -21.63 -16.61 -21.33
CA SER A 64 -21.41 -16.53 -19.88
C SER A 64 -22.64 -16.02 -19.11
N GLU A 65 -23.53 -15.27 -19.76
CA GLU A 65 -24.82 -14.85 -19.17
C GLU A 65 -25.84 -15.97 -19.21
N VAL A 66 -25.87 -16.76 -20.29
CA VAL A 66 -26.75 -17.92 -20.44
C VAL A 66 -26.43 -19.03 -19.44
N SER A 67 -25.14 -19.28 -19.14
CA SER A 67 -24.75 -20.29 -18.15
C SER A 67 -25.06 -19.89 -16.71
N LYS A 68 -25.31 -18.63 -16.40
CA LYS A 68 -25.74 -18.19 -15.06
C LYS A 68 -27.23 -18.33 -14.82
N GLU A 69 -28.05 -18.35 -15.87
CA GLU A 69 -29.50 -18.59 -15.76
C GLU A 69 -29.84 -20.09 -15.64
N GLU A 70 -28.99 -20.99 -16.14
CA GLU A 70 -29.18 -22.44 -16.02
C GLU A 70 -28.78 -23.04 -14.67
N GLU A 71 -27.88 -22.41 -13.88
CA GLU A 71 -27.52 -22.88 -12.56
C GLU A 71 -28.58 -22.66 -11.47
N HIS A 72 -29.63 -21.87 -11.73
CA HIS A 72 -30.68 -21.60 -10.75
C HIS A 72 -31.87 -22.55 -10.83
N ASN A 73 -31.90 -23.53 -11.76
CA ASN A 73 -33.04 -24.43 -11.96
C ASN A 73 -32.76 -25.92 -11.76
N SER A 74 -31.68 -26.32 -11.17
CA SER A 74 -31.34 -27.76 -10.93
C SER A 74 -31.23 -28.16 -9.46
N GLU A 75 -32.12 -27.71 -8.60
CA GLU A 75 -32.40 -28.40 -7.33
C GLU A 75 -33.59 -29.32 -7.50
N ASN A 76 -33.33 -30.63 -7.61
CA ASN A 76 -34.11 -31.78 -7.29
C ASN A 76 -34.02 -32.87 -8.37
N LEU A 77 -33.06 -33.78 -8.19
CA LEU A 77 -33.24 -35.19 -8.60
C LEU A 77 -32.09 -36.04 -7.98
N TYR A 78 -32.32 -36.47 -6.75
CA TYR A 78 -31.51 -37.54 -6.15
C TYR A 78 -31.86 -38.87 -6.84
N HIS A 79 -31.00 -39.37 -7.71
CA HIS A 79 -31.02 -40.78 -8.16
C HIS A 79 -30.02 -41.58 -7.32
N LYS A 80 -30.54 -42.69 -6.73
CA LYS A 80 -29.80 -43.72 -5.99
C LYS A 80 -28.71 -44.32 -6.87
N PRO A 81 -27.49 -44.63 -6.31
CA PRO A 81 -26.44 -45.23 -7.08
C PRO A 81 -26.81 -46.72 -7.42
N HIS A 82 -26.81 -47.02 -8.72
CA HIS A 82 -26.83 -48.40 -9.20
C HIS A 82 -25.49 -49.07 -8.80
N LYS A 83 -25.61 -50.34 -8.30
CA LYS A 83 -24.51 -51.20 -8.07
C LYS A 83 -23.73 -51.43 -9.38
N MET A 84 -22.50 -50.91 -9.46
CA MET A 84 -21.56 -51.24 -10.55
C MET A 84 -21.08 -52.69 -10.36
N CYS A 85 -21.28 -53.49 -11.39
CA CYS A 85 -20.63 -54.81 -11.54
C CYS A 85 -19.10 -54.62 -11.53
N ARG A 86 -18.44 -55.42 -10.70
CA ARG A 86 -16.98 -55.64 -10.80
C ARG A 86 -16.76 -56.44 -12.08
N ASP A 87 -15.78 -55.98 -12.87
CA ASP A 87 -15.07 -56.67 -13.94
C ASP A 87 -15.09 -55.98 -15.31
N GLU A 88 -14.55 -54.76 -15.36
CA GLU A 88 -13.91 -54.25 -16.57
C GLU A 88 -12.92 -53.14 -16.18
N PHE A 89 -11.66 -53.54 -16.01
CA PHE A 89 -10.55 -52.59 -15.83
C PHE A 89 -10.16 -52.06 -17.22
N VAL A 90 -10.80 -50.99 -17.68
CA VAL A 90 -10.46 -50.37 -18.96
C VAL A 90 -9.25 -49.45 -18.73
N LEU A 91 -8.08 -49.91 -19.12
CA LEU A 91 -6.87 -49.08 -19.24
C LEU A 91 -7.08 -48.08 -20.40
N PHE A 92 -7.50 -46.86 -20.07
CA PHE A 92 -7.46 -45.75 -21.02
C PHE A 92 -5.98 -45.47 -21.37
N ARG A 93 -5.52 -45.94 -22.52
CA ARG A 93 -4.28 -45.44 -23.12
C ARG A 93 -4.51 -43.96 -23.39
N LYS A 94 -3.74 -43.08 -22.73
CA LYS A 94 -3.66 -41.67 -23.13
C LYS A 94 -3.34 -41.66 -24.63
N GLN A 95 -4.29 -41.23 -25.45
CA GLN A 95 -4.00 -40.94 -26.85
C GLN A 95 -2.93 -39.84 -26.87
N PRO A 96 -1.90 -39.95 -27.72
CA PRO A 96 -0.98 -38.84 -27.90
C PRO A 96 -1.78 -37.63 -28.32
N LEU A 97 -1.59 -36.50 -27.63
CA LEU A 97 -2.19 -35.24 -28.00
C LEU A 97 -1.88 -34.94 -29.46
N PRO A 98 -2.86 -34.53 -30.28
CA PRO A 98 -2.61 -34.14 -31.66
C PRO A 98 -1.49 -33.08 -31.67
N GLN A 99 -0.53 -33.26 -32.61
CA GLN A 99 0.53 -32.27 -32.79
C GLN A 99 -0.10 -30.91 -33.10
N PRO A 100 0.28 -29.83 -32.41
CA PRO A 100 -0.28 -28.51 -32.67
C PRO A 100 0.04 -28.11 -34.12
N SER A 101 -1.04 -27.93 -34.94
CA SER A 101 -0.95 -27.58 -36.36
C SER A 101 -0.77 -26.08 -36.61
N GLY A 102 -0.58 -25.26 -35.57
CA GLY A 102 -0.45 -23.80 -35.64
C GLY A 102 0.97 -23.30 -35.37
N THR A 103 1.29 -22.13 -35.88
CA THR A 103 2.55 -21.44 -35.57
C THR A 103 2.55 -21.00 -34.12
N ASP A 104 3.47 -21.49 -33.30
CA ASP A 104 3.65 -21.03 -31.93
C ASP A 104 4.24 -19.60 -31.95
N TYR A 105 3.36 -18.60 -31.81
CA TYR A 105 3.78 -17.20 -31.75
C TYR A 105 4.58 -16.87 -30.51
N PHE A 106 4.35 -17.55 -29.38
CA PHE A 106 5.10 -17.33 -28.15
C PHE A 106 6.56 -17.79 -28.24
N SER A 107 6.86 -18.76 -29.11
CA SER A 107 8.26 -19.15 -29.37
C SER A 107 9.05 -18.06 -30.09
N LYS A 108 8.39 -17.13 -30.81
CA LYS A 108 8.99 -16.06 -31.59
C LYS A 108 9.20 -14.75 -30.83
N ILE A 109 8.51 -14.55 -29.71
CA ILE A 109 8.66 -13.33 -28.89
C ILE A 109 9.75 -13.51 -27.84
N SER A 110 10.44 -12.41 -27.51
CA SER A 110 11.52 -12.43 -26.52
C SER A 110 10.98 -12.60 -25.07
N ASP A 111 11.87 -13.00 -24.18
CA ASP A 111 11.56 -13.23 -22.76
C ASP A 111 11.08 -11.94 -22.07
N GLU A 112 11.66 -10.79 -22.45
CA GLU A 112 11.28 -9.49 -21.90
C GLU A 112 9.83 -9.15 -22.24
N ILE A 113 9.38 -9.48 -23.47
CA ILE A 113 7.99 -9.25 -23.87
C ILE A 113 7.05 -10.17 -23.09
N ILE A 114 7.42 -11.44 -22.90
CA ILE A 114 6.63 -12.37 -22.10
C ILE A 114 6.56 -11.88 -20.64
N LEU A 115 7.66 -11.42 -20.05
CA LEU A 115 7.68 -10.81 -18.71
C LEU A 115 6.78 -9.58 -18.62
N CYS A 116 6.81 -8.70 -19.62
CA CYS A 116 5.89 -7.56 -19.70
C CYS A 116 4.41 -8.00 -19.68
N ILE A 117 4.08 -9.08 -20.39
CA ILE A 117 2.72 -9.66 -20.38
C ILE A 117 2.40 -10.23 -18.98
N PHE A 118 3.34 -11.01 -18.41
CA PHE A 118 3.16 -11.64 -17.10
C PHE A 118 2.98 -10.65 -15.95
N GLN A 119 3.55 -9.44 -16.03
CA GLN A 119 3.35 -8.38 -15.03
C GLN A 119 1.87 -7.96 -14.88
N TRP A 120 1.04 -8.24 -15.86
CA TRP A 120 -0.39 -7.92 -15.83
C TRP A 120 -1.25 -9.09 -15.32
N LEU A 121 -0.69 -10.28 -15.17
CA LEU A 121 -1.43 -11.46 -14.72
C LEU A 121 -1.54 -11.48 -13.19
N PRO A 122 -2.69 -11.98 -12.65
CA PRO A 122 -2.78 -12.35 -11.24
C PRO A 122 -1.77 -13.43 -10.89
N LYS A 123 -1.29 -13.46 -9.64
CA LYS A 123 -0.32 -14.47 -9.17
C LYS A 123 -0.80 -15.90 -9.34
N THR A 124 -2.10 -16.15 -9.19
CA THR A 124 -2.73 -17.47 -9.46
C THR A 124 -2.56 -17.88 -10.92
N SER A 125 -2.68 -16.93 -11.87
CA SER A 125 -2.45 -17.19 -13.29
C SER A 125 -0.97 -17.41 -13.59
N LEU A 126 -0.06 -16.67 -12.94
CA LEU A 126 1.39 -16.92 -13.05
C LEU A 126 1.77 -18.34 -12.62
N VAL A 127 1.18 -18.83 -11.51
CA VAL A 127 1.38 -20.24 -11.08
C VAL A 127 0.83 -21.22 -12.13
N ARG A 128 -0.24 -20.90 -12.85
CA ARG A 128 -0.72 -21.75 -13.95
C ARG A 128 0.25 -21.68 -15.14
N CYS A 129 0.76 -20.49 -15.50
CA CYS A 129 1.77 -20.31 -16.54
C CYS A 129 3.02 -21.15 -16.28
N SER A 130 3.46 -21.30 -15.02
CA SER A 130 4.61 -22.11 -14.67
C SER A 130 4.47 -23.60 -15.02
N ARG A 131 3.27 -24.08 -15.30
CA ARG A 131 2.96 -25.48 -15.65
C ARG A 131 2.89 -25.70 -17.16
N VAL A 132 2.97 -24.66 -17.99
CA VAL A 132 2.83 -24.77 -19.45
C VAL A 132 4.07 -25.37 -20.10
N CYS A 133 5.24 -24.76 -19.90
CA CYS A 133 6.53 -25.26 -20.38
C CYS A 133 7.68 -24.75 -19.50
N LYS A 134 8.91 -25.28 -19.73
CA LYS A 134 10.10 -24.87 -18.95
C LYS A 134 10.36 -23.37 -19.05
N ARG A 135 10.36 -22.80 -20.27
CA ARG A 135 10.57 -21.38 -20.51
C ARG A 135 9.58 -20.49 -19.71
N TRP A 136 8.28 -20.82 -19.76
CA TRP A 136 7.26 -20.07 -19.02
C TRP A 136 7.38 -20.27 -17.51
N ARG A 137 7.85 -21.43 -17.08
CA ARG A 137 8.15 -21.68 -15.66
C ARG A 137 9.22 -20.75 -15.16
N ASP A 138 10.36 -20.69 -15.86
CA ASP A 138 11.49 -19.84 -15.47
C ASP A 138 11.10 -18.38 -15.45
N LEU A 139 10.40 -17.90 -16.49
CA LEU A 139 9.88 -16.53 -16.56
C LEU A 139 8.83 -16.23 -15.48
N SER A 140 7.95 -17.19 -15.15
CA SER A 140 6.92 -16.97 -14.12
C SER A 140 7.49 -16.87 -12.71
N TYR A 141 8.72 -17.34 -12.47
CA TYR A 141 9.44 -17.21 -11.20
C TYR A 141 10.33 -15.97 -11.13
N ASP A 142 10.40 -15.16 -12.18
CA ASP A 142 11.18 -13.92 -12.18
C ASP A 142 10.75 -13.00 -11.03
N GLU A 143 11.74 -12.49 -10.28
CA GLU A 143 11.51 -11.66 -9.09
C GLU A 143 10.66 -10.42 -9.38
N SER A 144 10.76 -9.86 -10.59
CA SER A 144 10.01 -8.67 -10.98
C SER A 144 8.48 -8.85 -10.88
N LEU A 145 8.00 -10.09 -11.03
CA LEU A 145 6.58 -10.44 -10.95
C LEU A 145 6.06 -10.56 -9.52
N TRP A 146 6.97 -10.74 -8.54
CA TRP A 146 6.62 -11.07 -7.16
C TRP A 146 6.95 -9.96 -6.15
N LYS A 147 7.14 -8.73 -6.62
CA LYS A 147 7.53 -7.58 -5.78
C LYS A 147 6.44 -7.06 -4.83
N ARG A 148 5.18 -7.45 -5.01
CA ARG A 148 4.03 -6.87 -4.30
C ARG A 148 3.13 -7.93 -3.71
N TYR A 149 2.79 -7.77 -2.41
CA TYR A 149 1.85 -8.67 -1.73
C TYR A 149 0.89 -7.91 -0.81
N ASP A 150 -0.36 -8.37 -0.79
CA ASP A 150 -1.41 -7.92 0.14
C ASP A 150 -1.95 -9.13 0.93
N TYR A 151 -1.51 -9.21 2.17
CA TYR A 151 -2.02 -10.16 3.15
C TYR A 151 -2.92 -9.50 4.20
N GLY A 152 -3.34 -8.26 3.97
CA GLY A 152 -4.22 -7.53 4.91
C GLY A 152 -5.47 -8.32 5.28
N ARG A 153 -5.76 -8.38 6.59
CA ARG A 153 -6.88 -9.12 7.19
C ARG A 153 -6.84 -10.63 7.00
N LYS A 154 -5.67 -11.21 6.81
CA LYS A 154 -5.49 -12.65 6.66
C LYS A 154 -4.76 -13.24 7.86
N LYS A 155 -5.02 -14.52 8.11
CA LYS A 155 -4.15 -15.33 8.97
C LYS A 155 -2.98 -15.81 8.13
N ILE A 156 -1.78 -15.61 8.63
CA ILE A 156 -0.52 -15.94 7.94
C ILE A 156 0.07 -17.15 8.64
N GLU A 157 0.31 -18.19 7.87
CA GLU A 157 0.88 -19.44 8.38
C GLU A 157 2.32 -19.23 8.87
N PRO A 158 2.83 -20.11 9.76
CA PRO A 158 4.19 -20.02 10.28
C PRO A 158 5.23 -19.89 9.18
N CYS A 159 6.28 -19.10 9.42
CA CYS A 159 7.44 -18.91 8.54
C CYS A 159 7.14 -18.34 7.12
N VAL A 160 5.88 -18.02 6.79
CA VAL A 160 5.54 -17.43 5.47
C VAL A 160 6.16 -16.04 5.30
N LEU A 161 6.27 -15.28 6.39
CA LEU A 161 6.85 -13.94 6.35
C LEU A 161 8.31 -13.97 5.91
N GLU A 162 9.13 -14.88 6.44
CA GLU A 162 10.54 -15.03 6.04
C GLU A 162 10.68 -15.42 4.56
N ILE A 163 9.80 -16.31 4.04
CA ILE A 163 9.78 -16.69 2.63
C ILE A 163 9.52 -15.46 1.74
N LEU A 164 8.58 -14.58 2.13
CA LEU A 164 8.29 -13.36 1.39
C LEU A 164 9.48 -12.39 1.39
N LEU A 165 10.15 -12.24 2.52
CA LEU A 165 11.30 -11.38 2.66
C LEU A 165 12.48 -11.87 1.79
N HIS A 166 12.79 -13.18 1.82
CA HIS A 166 13.83 -13.80 0.98
C HIS A 166 13.52 -13.72 -0.51
N ARG A 167 12.23 -13.70 -0.89
CA ARG A 167 11.81 -13.62 -2.30
C ARG A 167 11.98 -12.24 -2.93
N GLY A 168 12.51 -11.25 -2.22
CA GLY A 168 12.78 -9.92 -2.75
C GLY A 168 11.53 -9.05 -2.90
N VAL A 169 10.53 -9.24 -2.03
CA VAL A 169 9.33 -8.40 -1.97
C VAL A 169 9.73 -6.97 -1.63
N SER A 170 9.21 -6.00 -2.40
CA SER A 170 9.47 -4.57 -2.16
C SER A 170 8.26 -3.80 -1.60
N ILE A 171 7.04 -4.32 -1.79
CA ILE A 171 5.79 -3.72 -1.27
C ILE A 171 5.00 -4.81 -0.55
N LEU A 172 4.82 -4.67 0.76
CA LEU A 172 4.13 -5.65 1.59
C LEU A 172 3.07 -4.96 2.47
N ARG A 173 1.84 -5.44 2.38
CA ARG A 173 0.75 -5.03 3.23
C ARG A 173 0.30 -6.18 4.11
N LEU A 174 0.43 -6.00 5.43
CA LEU A 174 0.02 -6.93 6.47
C LEU A 174 -1.02 -6.32 7.42
N ALA A 175 -1.66 -5.22 7.03
CA ALA A 175 -2.58 -4.50 7.89
C ALA A 175 -3.72 -5.38 8.42
N MET A 176 -3.94 -5.37 9.75
CA MET A 176 -4.97 -6.18 10.42
C MET A 176 -4.78 -7.70 10.23
N SER A 177 -3.59 -8.19 9.94
CA SER A 177 -3.30 -9.62 9.82
C SER A 177 -2.90 -10.22 11.18
N GLU A 178 -3.03 -11.52 11.28
CA GLU A 178 -2.63 -12.33 12.43
C GLU A 178 -1.52 -13.29 12.00
N LEU A 179 -0.35 -13.18 12.62
CA LEU A 179 0.78 -14.08 12.37
C LEU A 179 0.70 -15.28 13.31
N LYS A 180 0.68 -16.49 12.75
CA LYS A 180 0.76 -17.73 13.54
C LYS A 180 2.20 -18.00 13.98
N SER A 181 2.36 -18.45 15.21
CA SER A 181 3.67 -18.86 15.74
C SER A 181 4.09 -20.24 15.20
N PRO A 182 5.40 -20.45 14.97
CA PRO A 182 6.48 -19.48 15.04
C PRO A 182 6.46 -18.52 13.84
N VAL A 183 6.70 -17.21 14.10
CA VAL A 183 6.75 -16.19 13.03
C VAL A 183 7.97 -16.37 12.14
N PHE A 184 9.11 -16.72 12.77
CA PHE A 184 10.40 -16.96 12.12
C PHE A 184 10.92 -18.36 12.53
N SER A 185 11.61 -19.02 11.60
CA SER A 185 12.27 -20.31 11.88
C SER A 185 13.56 -20.13 12.68
N GLU A 186 14.07 -21.21 13.27
CA GLU A 186 15.36 -21.17 13.96
C GLU A 186 16.51 -20.88 13.00
N GLU A 187 16.43 -21.38 11.77
CA GLU A 187 17.40 -21.11 10.71
C GLU A 187 17.43 -19.62 10.35
N PHE A 188 16.27 -18.96 10.33
CA PHE A 188 16.20 -17.51 10.11
C PHE A 188 16.87 -16.73 11.23
N LEU A 189 16.64 -17.13 12.48
CA LEU A 189 17.17 -16.44 13.67
C LEU A 189 18.67 -16.63 13.87
N GLN A 190 19.21 -17.79 13.49
CA GLN A 190 20.63 -18.17 13.67
C GLN A 190 21.43 -18.03 12.36
N GLY A 191 20.79 -17.76 11.25
CA GLY A 191 21.41 -17.65 9.93
C GLY A 191 22.34 -16.45 9.80
N PRO A 192 23.08 -16.39 8.67
CA PRO A 192 23.93 -15.23 8.38
C PRO A 192 23.07 -13.96 8.23
N GLN A 193 23.64 -12.83 8.65
CA GLN A 193 22.96 -11.54 8.50
C GLN A 193 22.71 -11.22 7.02
N TRP A 194 21.48 -10.88 6.69
CA TRP A 194 21.07 -10.45 5.37
C TRP A 194 20.00 -9.36 5.49
N TYR A 195 19.75 -8.63 4.42
CA TYR A 195 18.75 -7.55 4.40
C TYR A 195 17.74 -7.75 3.28
N SER A 196 16.49 -7.48 3.61
CA SER A 196 15.39 -7.58 2.65
C SER A 196 15.38 -6.39 1.68
N SER A 197 14.81 -6.61 0.47
CA SER A 197 14.60 -5.55 -0.52
C SER A 197 13.35 -4.70 -0.25
N LEU A 198 12.74 -4.82 0.94
CA LEU A 198 11.47 -4.20 1.28
C LEU A 198 11.61 -2.68 1.39
N GLN A 199 10.74 -1.95 0.69
CA GLN A 199 10.75 -0.49 0.66
C GLN A 199 9.46 0.13 1.23
N TYR A 200 8.33 -0.60 1.14
CA TYR A 200 7.02 -0.13 1.56
C TYR A 200 6.35 -1.20 2.40
N LEU A 201 6.15 -0.91 3.68
CA LEU A 201 5.64 -1.88 4.65
C LEU A 201 4.48 -1.29 5.45
N ASP A 202 3.31 -1.92 5.36
CA ASP A 202 2.12 -1.56 6.11
C ASP A 202 1.79 -2.67 7.11
N LEU A 203 2.08 -2.41 8.39
CA LEU A 203 1.81 -3.27 9.55
C LEU A 203 0.66 -2.72 10.41
N SER A 204 -0.15 -1.78 9.89
CA SER A 204 -1.22 -1.15 10.67
C SER A 204 -2.12 -2.18 11.34
N MET A 205 -2.25 -2.10 12.66
CA MET A 205 -3.11 -2.99 13.49
C MET A 205 -2.78 -4.49 13.32
N ILE A 206 -1.53 -4.85 13.07
CA ILE A 206 -1.10 -6.25 13.03
C ILE A 206 -1.01 -6.83 14.44
N THR A 207 -1.32 -8.11 14.56
CA THR A 207 -1.09 -8.85 15.82
C THR A 207 0.30 -9.50 15.75
N ILE A 208 1.28 -8.86 16.39
CA ILE A 208 2.68 -9.30 16.47
C ILE A 208 3.26 -8.87 17.82
N SER A 209 4.14 -9.68 18.43
CA SER A 209 4.84 -9.25 19.64
C SER A 209 5.97 -8.26 19.32
N PRO A 210 6.34 -7.36 20.26
CA PRO A 210 7.44 -6.41 20.07
C PRO A 210 8.76 -7.06 19.66
N GLU A 211 9.07 -8.24 20.20
CA GLU A 211 10.30 -8.99 19.87
C GLU A 211 10.31 -9.44 18.41
N ASN A 212 9.20 -10.05 17.96
CA ASN A 212 9.07 -10.47 16.56
C ASN A 212 9.04 -9.27 15.61
N LEU A 213 8.44 -8.15 16.03
CA LEU A 213 8.46 -6.90 15.27
C LEU A 213 9.88 -6.35 15.16
N ALA A 214 10.66 -6.37 16.24
CA ALA A 214 12.06 -5.96 16.22
C ALA A 214 12.89 -6.82 15.28
N ILE A 215 12.70 -8.15 15.28
CA ILE A 215 13.34 -9.09 14.34
C ILE A 215 12.97 -8.75 12.90
N LEU A 216 11.69 -8.54 12.60
CA LEU A 216 11.25 -8.13 11.26
C LEU A 216 11.94 -6.84 10.80
N LEU A 217 11.95 -5.84 11.66
CA LEU A 217 12.52 -4.52 11.35
C LEU A 217 14.04 -4.56 11.21
N SER A 218 14.76 -5.46 11.93
CA SER A 218 16.22 -5.58 11.87
C SER A 218 16.74 -5.99 10.49
N VAL A 219 15.94 -6.72 9.70
CA VAL A 219 16.29 -7.09 8.32
C VAL A 219 15.78 -6.10 7.28
N CYS A 220 14.96 -5.09 7.68
CA CYS A 220 14.33 -4.12 6.79
C CYS A 220 15.03 -2.76 6.88
N ILE A 221 16.21 -2.61 6.23
CA ILE A 221 17.02 -1.37 6.28
C ILE A 221 16.83 -0.46 5.04
N HIS A 222 15.96 -0.85 4.11
CA HIS A 222 15.72 -0.13 2.86
C HIS A 222 14.33 0.50 2.80
N LEU A 223 13.65 0.64 3.95
CA LEU A 223 12.31 1.18 4.00
C LEU A 223 12.30 2.67 3.61
N LYS A 224 11.35 3.01 2.75
CA LYS A 224 11.01 4.38 2.36
C LYS A 224 9.73 4.85 3.03
N LYS A 225 8.76 3.94 3.22
CA LYS A 225 7.51 4.22 3.92
C LYS A 225 7.15 3.05 4.83
N LEU A 226 6.83 3.38 6.07
CA LEU A 226 6.50 2.41 7.12
C LEU A 226 5.25 2.86 7.88
N SER A 227 4.34 1.93 8.11
CA SER A 227 3.27 2.09 9.09
C SER A 227 3.30 0.97 10.09
N VAL A 228 3.40 1.34 11.37
CA VAL A 228 3.29 0.47 12.55
C VAL A 228 2.10 0.89 13.42
N GLU A 229 1.08 1.52 12.81
CA GLU A 229 -0.11 2.02 13.50
C GLU A 229 -0.68 0.97 14.45
N ASN A 230 -0.90 1.37 15.72
CA ASN A 230 -1.48 0.54 16.79
C ASN A 230 -0.67 -0.75 17.05
N CYS A 231 0.67 -0.65 17.00
CA CYS A 231 1.58 -1.71 17.43
C CYS A 231 2.21 -1.36 18.78
N GLU A 232 2.53 -2.39 19.56
CA GLU A 232 3.40 -2.24 20.72
C GLU A 232 4.86 -2.26 20.25
N LEU A 233 5.63 -1.25 20.62
CA LEU A 233 7.04 -1.09 20.24
C LEU A 233 7.93 -1.28 21.48
N ASN A 234 9.19 -1.56 21.23
CA ASN A 234 10.28 -1.48 22.20
C ASN A 234 11.47 -0.71 21.59
N ASP A 235 12.51 -0.51 22.37
CA ASP A 235 13.70 0.25 21.93
C ASP A 235 14.37 -0.39 20.72
N ASP A 236 14.38 -1.72 20.62
CA ASP A 236 14.92 -2.42 19.46
C ASP A 236 14.12 -2.13 18.19
N CYS A 237 12.79 -2.07 18.29
CA CYS A 237 11.95 -1.64 17.18
C CYS A 237 12.32 -0.23 16.70
N CYS A 238 12.43 0.73 17.64
CA CYS A 238 12.75 2.12 17.31
C CYS A 238 14.17 2.26 16.75
N ARG A 239 15.16 1.56 17.31
CA ARG A 239 16.53 1.51 16.78
C ARG A 239 16.57 0.94 15.37
N ASN A 240 15.84 -0.14 15.09
CA ASN A 240 15.77 -0.75 13.76
C ASN A 240 15.04 0.14 12.75
N ILE A 241 13.97 0.84 13.16
CA ILE A 241 13.34 1.87 12.33
C ILE A 241 14.36 2.95 11.97
N SER A 242 15.14 3.42 12.93
CA SER A 242 16.12 4.51 12.74
C SER A 242 17.26 4.18 11.78
N GLN A 243 17.53 2.89 11.50
CA GLN A 243 18.52 2.47 10.50
C GLN A 243 18.09 2.79 9.06
N ASN A 244 16.82 3.09 8.84
CA ASN A 244 16.26 3.38 7.51
C ASN A 244 16.47 4.85 7.11
N ARG A 245 17.70 5.22 6.76
CA ARG A 245 18.08 6.61 6.38
C ARG A 245 17.35 7.16 5.15
N GLN A 246 16.63 6.32 4.39
CA GLN A 246 15.80 6.72 3.25
C GLN A 246 14.31 6.81 3.60
N LEU A 247 13.95 6.67 4.89
CA LEU A 247 12.57 6.73 5.35
C LEU A 247 12.01 8.14 5.16
N THR A 248 10.93 8.25 4.39
CA THR A 248 10.26 9.52 4.09
C THR A 248 8.89 9.63 4.74
N VAL A 249 8.24 8.50 5.04
CA VAL A 249 6.92 8.47 5.66
C VAL A 249 6.91 7.45 6.79
N LEU A 250 6.53 7.91 8.00
CA LEU A 250 6.44 7.05 9.19
C LEU A 250 5.10 7.27 9.90
N ASN A 251 4.28 6.22 9.95
CA ASN A 251 3.04 6.23 10.74
C ASN A 251 3.21 5.37 11.99
N MET A 252 3.22 6.04 13.15
CA MET A 252 3.29 5.44 14.48
C MET A 252 2.02 5.74 15.31
N ALA A 253 0.92 6.11 14.66
CA ALA A 253 -0.32 6.43 15.35
C ALA A 253 -0.74 5.30 16.31
N MET A 254 -1.21 5.66 17.50
CA MET A 254 -1.68 4.71 18.54
C MET A 254 -0.63 3.69 19.00
N CYS A 255 0.66 3.88 18.71
CA CYS A 255 1.71 3.01 19.23
C CYS A 255 1.91 3.21 20.72
N THR A 256 2.30 2.13 21.40
CA THR A 256 2.69 2.10 22.82
C THR A 256 4.15 1.64 22.95
N GLY A 257 4.74 1.80 24.15
CA GLY A 257 6.11 1.36 24.43
C GLY A 257 7.21 2.22 23.81
N ILE A 258 6.90 3.44 23.39
CA ILE A 258 7.88 4.40 22.87
C ILE A 258 8.59 5.07 24.04
N THR A 259 9.91 4.96 24.08
CA THR A 259 10.77 5.61 25.07
C THR A 259 11.45 6.87 24.53
N PRO A 260 11.99 7.75 25.38
CA PRO A 260 12.77 8.90 24.92
C PRO A 260 13.97 8.47 24.06
N GLU A 261 14.68 7.41 24.44
CA GLU A 261 15.84 6.88 23.71
C GLU A 261 15.46 6.36 22.33
N GLY A 262 14.36 5.60 22.25
CA GLY A 262 13.84 5.06 20.99
C GLY A 262 13.39 6.16 20.03
N LEU A 263 12.65 7.16 20.53
CA LEU A 263 12.18 8.28 19.73
C LEU A 263 13.34 9.17 19.28
N HIS A 264 14.31 9.45 20.15
CA HIS A 264 15.50 10.22 19.83
C HIS A 264 16.33 9.56 18.72
N ALA A 265 16.48 8.24 18.74
CA ALA A 265 17.17 7.52 17.68
C ALA A 265 16.51 7.76 16.30
N ILE A 266 15.18 7.80 16.22
CA ILE A 266 14.45 8.10 14.99
C ILE A 266 14.67 9.55 14.58
N CYS A 267 14.58 10.51 15.50
CA CYS A 267 14.78 11.93 15.23
C CYS A 267 16.16 12.22 14.61
N VAL A 268 17.20 11.60 15.13
CA VAL A 268 18.58 11.86 14.70
C VAL A 268 18.95 11.16 13.39
N ASN A 269 18.44 9.93 13.16
CA ASN A 269 18.90 9.11 12.05
C ASN A 269 18.00 9.16 10.80
N CYS A 270 16.70 9.48 10.95
CA CYS A 270 15.75 9.54 9.83
C CYS A 270 15.72 10.95 9.20
N GLU A 271 16.87 11.43 8.71
CA GLU A 271 17.05 12.81 8.19
C GLU A 271 16.19 13.16 6.97
N LYS A 272 15.57 12.18 6.30
CA LYS A 272 14.71 12.37 5.11
C LYS A 272 13.23 12.25 5.40
N LEU A 273 12.84 12.24 6.66
CA LEU A 273 11.44 12.09 7.05
C LEU A 273 10.64 13.34 6.66
N VAL A 274 9.59 13.14 5.86
CA VAL A 274 8.71 14.20 5.32
C VAL A 274 7.34 14.15 5.99
N GLU A 275 6.79 12.96 6.19
CA GLU A 275 5.50 12.78 6.84
C GLU A 275 5.66 11.93 8.09
N TRP A 276 5.24 12.45 9.23
CA TRP A 276 5.29 11.73 10.50
C TRP A 276 3.97 11.80 11.26
N ASN A 277 3.46 10.63 11.63
CA ASN A 277 2.26 10.54 12.44
C ASN A 277 2.59 9.93 13.81
N LEU A 278 2.47 10.73 14.84
CA LEU A 278 2.64 10.36 16.26
C LEU A 278 1.31 10.46 17.02
N SER A 279 0.18 10.53 16.33
CA SER A 279 -1.12 10.75 16.97
C SER A 279 -1.49 9.63 17.95
N TRP A 280 -2.05 10.03 19.09
CA TRP A 280 -2.57 9.09 20.09
C TRP A 280 -1.54 8.07 20.59
N THR A 281 -0.26 8.38 20.49
CA THR A 281 0.79 7.62 21.16
C THR A 281 0.86 8.03 22.64
N ASN A 282 1.35 7.14 23.48
CA ASN A 282 1.52 7.44 24.90
C ASN A 282 2.87 8.12 25.16
N LEU A 283 3.20 9.19 24.39
CA LEU A 283 4.41 9.96 24.64
C LEU A 283 4.33 10.66 25.99
N THR A 284 5.37 10.50 26.79
CA THR A 284 5.55 11.26 28.04
C THR A 284 6.08 12.66 27.73
N THR A 285 5.97 13.58 28.69
CA THR A 285 6.59 14.91 28.56
C THR A 285 8.09 14.81 28.32
N GLU A 286 8.78 13.85 28.97
CA GLU A 286 10.21 13.56 28.76
C GLU A 286 10.52 13.16 27.31
N CYS A 287 9.64 12.38 26.66
CA CYS A 287 9.80 12.07 25.22
C CYS A 287 9.74 13.34 24.36
N ILE A 288 8.83 14.26 24.67
CA ILE A 288 8.65 15.51 23.94
C ILE A 288 9.89 16.40 24.14
N GLU A 289 10.27 16.64 25.38
CA GLU A 289 11.42 17.50 25.72
C GLU A 289 12.75 16.97 25.18
N ALA A 290 12.96 15.64 25.24
CA ALA A 290 14.20 15.03 24.78
C ALA A 290 14.31 14.90 23.24
N CYS A 291 13.19 14.88 22.51
CA CYS A 291 13.18 14.50 21.10
C CYS A 291 12.78 15.62 20.15
N PHE A 292 11.82 16.47 20.50
CA PHE A 292 11.30 17.50 19.59
C PHE A 292 12.35 18.55 19.17
N PRO A 293 13.32 18.95 20.04
CA PRO A 293 14.44 19.77 19.61
C PRO A 293 15.34 19.15 18.53
N PHE A 294 15.23 17.81 18.32
CA PHE A 294 16.04 17.06 17.35
C PHE A 294 15.20 16.56 16.15
N MET A 295 13.95 17.03 16.02
CA MET A 295 13.11 16.60 14.89
C MET A 295 13.79 16.85 13.52
N PRO A 296 13.62 15.96 12.54
CA PRO A 296 14.17 16.14 11.21
C PRO A 296 13.64 17.41 10.54
N THR A 297 14.52 18.27 10.06
CA THR A 297 14.16 19.55 9.42
C THR A 297 13.41 19.40 8.10
N THR A 298 13.35 18.17 7.58
CA THR A 298 12.64 17.81 6.34
C THR A 298 11.17 17.51 6.56
N VAL A 299 10.68 17.51 7.81
CA VAL A 299 9.27 17.22 8.11
C VAL A 299 8.39 18.35 7.59
N GLU A 300 7.48 18.01 6.69
CA GLU A 300 6.50 18.91 6.08
C GLU A 300 5.07 18.62 6.57
N ARG A 301 4.79 17.40 6.99
CA ARG A 301 3.47 16.96 7.50
C ARG A 301 3.63 16.22 8.80
N LEU A 302 3.04 16.78 9.86
CA LEU A 302 3.17 16.27 11.23
C LEU A 302 1.81 16.09 11.89
N ASN A 303 1.57 14.92 12.45
CA ASN A 303 0.38 14.68 13.26
C ASN A 303 0.77 14.42 14.71
N LEU A 304 0.39 15.34 15.61
CA LEU A 304 0.58 15.29 17.06
C LEU A 304 -0.78 15.23 17.79
N SER A 305 -1.87 14.83 17.12
CA SER A 305 -3.18 14.83 17.75
C SER A 305 -3.28 13.81 18.89
N GLY A 306 -4.07 14.15 19.91
CA GLY A 306 -4.37 13.26 21.02
C GLY A 306 -3.43 13.34 22.23
N HIS A 307 -2.41 14.19 22.20
CA HIS A 307 -1.49 14.41 23.33
C HIS A 307 -2.08 15.41 24.33
N ARG A 308 -3.15 15.00 25.03
CA ARG A 308 -3.99 15.88 25.86
C ARG A 308 -3.27 16.42 27.07
N GLU A 309 -2.38 15.65 27.68
CA GLU A 309 -1.76 15.91 28.97
C GLU A 309 -0.23 16.11 28.89
N THR A 310 0.34 15.97 27.71
CA THR A 310 1.80 15.94 27.53
C THR A 310 2.32 16.99 26.57
N LEU A 311 1.55 17.39 25.55
CA LEU A 311 1.97 18.41 24.58
C LEU A 311 1.45 19.80 25.00
N ASP A 312 2.34 20.62 25.47
CA ASP A 312 2.11 22.03 25.79
C ASP A 312 2.66 22.96 24.69
N ASP A 313 2.51 24.28 24.91
CA ASP A 313 3.01 25.29 23.97
C ASP A 313 4.52 25.18 23.78
N TYR A 314 5.29 24.86 24.84
CA TYR A 314 6.75 24.77 24.75
C TYR A 314 7.19 23.62 23.84
N GLY A 315 6.66 22.43 24.06
CA GLY A 315 6.96 21.26 23.24
C GLY A 315 6.57 21.50 21.77
N LEU A 316 5.41 22.14 21.51
CA LEU A 316 5.02 22.49 20.14
C LEU A 316 6.01 23.47 19.49
N ILE A 317 6.45 24.50 20.22
CA ILE A 317 7.43 25.49 19.75
C ILE A 317 8.73 24.81 19.30
N GLU A 318 9.27 23.93 20.12
CA GLU A 318 10.50 23.19 19.80
C GLU A 318 10.35 22.42 18.47
N ALA A 319 9.23 21.70 18.27
CA ALA A 319 8.97 20.99 17.03
C ALA A 319 8.88 21.93 15.82
N LEU A 320 8.14 23.06 15.95
CA LEU A 320 7.89 23.96 14.84
C LEU A 320 9.12 24.78 14.44
N GLN A 321 9.98 25.11 15.38
CA GLN A 321 11.27 25.78 15.09
C GLN A 321 12.21 24.88 14.28
N ARG A 322 12.11 23.57 14.47
CA ARG A 322 12.91 22.57 13.72
C ARG A 322 12.37 22.31 12.32
N CYS A 323 11.06 22.53 12.08
CA CYS A 323 10.37 22.15 10.85
C CYS A 323 9.83 23.38 10.10
N PRO A 324 10.67 24.24 9.54
CA PRO A 324 10.25 25.51 8.91
C PRO A 324 9.44 25.34 7.62
N ASN A 325 9.49 24.15 7.02
CA ASN A 325 8.79 23.82 5.78
C ASN A 325 7.45 23.12 6.03
N MET A 326 6.87 23.28 7.22
CA MET A 326 5.58 22.68 7.59
C MET A 326 4.48 23.09 6.61
N ILE A 327 3.80 22.08 6.03
CA ILE A 327 2.69 22.23 5.08
C ILE A 327 1.38 21.82 5.74
N GLU A 328 1.38 20.73 6.51
CA GLU A 328 0.19 20.21 7.19
C GLU A 328 0.52 19.81 8.63
N LEU A 329 -0.30 20.31 9.57
CA LEU A 329 -0.14 20.04 11.00
C LEU A 329 -1.48 19.64 11.62
N ASP A 330 -1.46 18.55 12.39
CA ASP A 330 -2.61 18.15 13.20
C ASP A 330 -2.25 18.19 14.69
N ILE A 331 -2.88 19.12 15.41
CA ILE A 331 -2.79 19.33 16.86
C ILE A 331 -4.17 19.16 17.52
N SER A 332 -5.06 18.41 16.90
CA SER A 332 -6.40 18.13 17.46
C SER A 332 -6.29 17.38 18.78
N ASP A 333 -7.24 17.60 19.67
CA ASP A 333 -7.27 16.97 21.00
C ASP A 333 -6.02 17.23 21.89
N CYS A 334 -5.31 18.34 21.69
CA CYS A 334 -4.20 18.76 22.55
C CYS A 334 -4.73 19.81 23.54
N ALA A 335 -5.01 19.40 24.78
CA ALA A 335 -5.71 20.25 25.73
C ALA A 335 -4.82 21.30 26.41
N LEU A 336 -3.51 21.15 26.41
CA LEU A 336 -2.58 22.08 27.05
C LEU A 336 -2.16 23.24 26.13
N LEU A 337 -2.52 23.19 24.85
CA LEU A 337 -2.20 24.25 23.90
C LEU A 337 -3.07 25.50 24.13
N SER A 338 -2.43 26.67 24.06
CA SER A 338 -3.07 27.97 24.29
C SER A 338 -3.05 28.86 23.05
N GLN A 339 -3.46 30.14 23.23
CA GLN A 339 -3.31 31.16 22.20
C GLN A 339 -1.88 31.28 21.67
N HIS A 340 -0.88 31.08 22.52
CA HIS A 340 0.52 31.23 22.16
C HIS A 340 0.95 30.28 21.04
N SER A 341 0.39 29.07 20.99
CA SER A 341 0.60 28.11 19.90
C SER A 341 0.29 28.69 18.52
N PHE A 342 -0.81 29.48 18.40
CA PHE A 342 -1.21 30.07 17.13
C PHE A 342 -0.31 31.27 16.70
N GLU A 343 0.18 32.03 17.66
CA GLU A 343 1.14 33.12 17.41
C GLU A 343 2.45 32.52 16.86
N VAL A 344 2.87 31.38 17.44
CA VAL A 344 4.06 30.64 17.04
C VAL A 344 3.90 30.01 15.67
N LEU A 345 2.74 29.40 15.37
CA LEU A 345 2.44 28.84 14.05
C LEU A 345 2.61 29.89 12.94
N VAL A 346 2.03 31.05 13.11
CA VAL A 346 2.15 32.16 12.13
C VAL A 346 3.59 32.60 11.94
N LYS A 347 4.39 32.56 13.01
CA LYS A 347 5.80 32.98 13.00
C LYS A 347 6.74 31.97 12.35
N PHE A 348 6.59 30.68 12.67
CA PHE A 348 7.56 29.66 12.29
C PHE A 348 7.13 28.78 11.10
N CYS A 349 5.85 28.78 10.72
CA CYS A 349 5.33 27.93 9.65
C CYS A 349 4.73 28.75 8.48
N PRO A 350 5.53 29.59 7.79
CA PRO A 350 5.02 30.48 6.73
C PRO A 350 4.40 29.72 5.54
N ASN A 351 4.71 28.45 5.37
CA ASN A 351 4.27 27.60 4.27
C ASN A 351 3.07 26.72 4.64
N LEU A 352 2.49 26.88 5.85
CA LEU A 352 1.38 26.04 6.30
C LEU A 352 0.16 26.25 5.41
N GLU A 353 -0.35 25.14 4.86
CA GLU A 353 -1.54 25.10 4.02
C GLU A 353 -2.74 24.51 4.77
N HIS A 354 -2.51 23.57 5.68
CA HIS A 354 -3.56 22.81 6.35
C HIS A 354 -3.29 22.68 7.86
N LEU A 355 -4.25 23.12 8.67
CA LEU A 355 -4.22 22.99 10.13
C LEU A 355 -5.45 22.22 10.62
N HIS A 356 -5.21 21.18 11.41
CA HIS A 356 -6.23 20.53 12.22
C HIS A 356 -6.04 20.93 13.69
N SER A 357 -7.04 21.57 14.30
CA SER A 357 -7.08 21.94 15.72
C SER A 357 -8.46 21.67 16.33
N SER A 358 -9.04 20.53 15.96
CA SER A 358 -10.35 20.10 16.44
C SER A 358 -10.27 19.71 17.91
N ARG A 359 -11.31 20.05 18.70
CA ARG A 359 -11.43 19.75 20.14
C ARG A 359 -10.30 20.30 21.02
N SER A 360 -9.60 21.33 20.59
CA SER A 360 -8.59 22.05 21.36
C SER A 360 -9.26 23.24 22.08
N TYR A 361 -9.95 22.96 23.18
CA TYR A 361 -10.90 23.87 23.83
C TYR A 361 -10.26 25.07 24.54
N HIS A 362 -8.98 25.03 24.87
CA HIS A 362 -8.27 26.14 25.53
C HIS A 362 -7.76 27.18 24.54
N ILE A 363 -7.88 26.95 23.25
CA ILE A 363 -7.53 27.89 22.20
C ILE A 363 -8.75 28.83 21.96
N PRO A 364 -8.65 30.14 22.21
CA PRO A 364 -9.73 31.08 21.95
C PRO A 364 -10.13 31.10 20.48
N ALA A 365 -11.43 31.20 20.19
CA ALA A 365 -11.98 31.23 18.83
C ALA A 365 -11.35 32.29 17.95
N GLU A 366 -10.99 33.43 18.53
CA GLU A 366 -10.40 34.61 17.88
C GLU A 366 -9.02 34.31 17.29
N CYS A 367 -8.28 33.38 17.88
CA CYS A 367 -6.92 33.01 17.43
C CYS A 367 -6.92 32.46 16.01
N ASN A 368 -8.00 31.78 15.58
CA ASN A 368 -8.14 31.30 14.22
C ASN A 368 -8.04 32.45 13.17
N ARG A 369 -8.33 33.69 13.55
CA ARG A 369 -8.22 34.86 12.65
C ARG A 369 -6.77 35.21 12.33
N LEU A 370 -5.80 34.81 13.16
CA LEU A 370 -4.37 35.02 12.92
C LEU A 370 -3.90 34.27 11.66
N LEU A 371 -4.53 33.12 11.35
CA LEU A 371 -4.18 32.28 10.20
C LEU A 371 -4.43 33.02 8.84
N LYS A 372 -5.27 34.05 8.80
CA LYS A 372 -5.45 34.86 7.58
C LYS A 372 -4.17 35.56 7.12
N GLN A 373 -3.20 35.74 8.00
CA GLN A 373 -1.90 36.35 7.66
C GLN A 373 -1.00 35.39 6.84
N MET A 374 -1.33 34.10 6.83
CA MET A 374 -0.55 33.08 6.15
C MET A 374 -0.99 32.96 4.69
N LYS A 375 -0.08 33.31 3.75
CA LYS A 375 -0.40 33.41 2.31
C LYS A 375 -0.84 32.11 1.65
N ASN A 376 -0.33 30.98 2.13
CA ASN A 376 -0.57 29.68 1.54
C ASN A 376 -1.67 28.87 2.25
N PHE A 377 -2.31 29.45 3.27
CA PHE A 377 -3.27 28.74 4.12
C PHE A 377 -4.58 28.47 3.36
N LYS A 378 -5.01 27.20 3.31
CA LYS A 378 -6.14 26.72 2.50
C LYS A 378 -7.21 25.97 3.29
N TYR A 379 -6.82 25.20 4.32
CA TYR A 379 -7.70 24.28 5.02
C TYR A 379 -7.59 24.44 6.54
N LEU A 380 -8.72 24.57 7.20
CA LEU A 380 -8.81 24.66 8.68
C LEU A 380 -9.86 23.66 9.21
N GLU A 381 -9.44 22.75 10.03
CA GLU A 381 -10.33 21.76 10.66
C GLU A 381 -10.46 22.07 12.16
N VAL A 382 -11.62 22.60 12.55
CA VAL A 382 -11.94 23.03 13.94
C VAL A 382 -13.25 22.39 14.43
N PHE A 383 -13.41 21.08 14.13
CA PHE A 383 -14.60 20.36 14.54
C PHE A 383 -14.78 20.37 16.06
N ARG A 384 -16.00 20.69 16.51
CA ARG A 384 -16.38 20.72 17.93
C ARG A 384 -15.56 21.66 18.80
N THR A 385 -14.86 22.65 18.21
CA THR A 385 -14.12 23.68 18.93
C THR A 385 -14.91 24.99 18.98
N LEU A 386 -15.60 25.33 17.90
CA LEU A 386 -16.31 26.58 17.74
C LEU A 386 -17.83 26.41 17.86
N THR A 387 -18.53 27.42 18.33
CA THR A 387 -20.00 27.52 18.22
C THR A 387 -20.40 27.80 16.76
N ASP A 388 -21.64 27.47 16.38
CA ASP A 388 -22.14 27.69 15.02
C ASP A 388 -22.02 29.18 14.62
N LYS A 389 -22.27 30.11 15.57
CA LYS A 389 -22.14 31.55 15.37
C LYS A 389 -20.69 31.96 15.09
N SER A 390 -19.74 31.43 15.87
CA SER A 390 -18.32 31.74 15.70
C SER A 390 -17.81 31.12 14.38
N LEU A 391 -18.28 29.94 14.02
CA LEU A 391 -17.94 29.25 12.77
C LEU A 391 -18.45 30.04 11.55
N ALA A 392 -19.69 30.54 11.58
CA ALA A 392 -20.24 31.37 10.51
C ALA A 392 -19.44 32.68 10.35
N SER A 393 -19.13 33.39 11.47
CA SER A 393 -18.29 34.60 11.45
C SER A 393 -16.88 34.31 10.91
N LEU A 394 -16.29 33.17 11.22
CA LEU A 394 -14.97 32.79 10.74
C LEU A 394 -14.96 32.53 9.23
N ARG A 395 -15.99 31.86 8.70
CA ARG A 395 -16.18 31.62 7.26
C ARG A 395 -16.33 32.92 6.48
N GLU A 396 -17.08 33.89 7.03
CA GLU A 396 -17.22 35.20 6.43
C GLU A 396 -15.89 35.99 6.46
N TYR A 397 -15.10 35.82 7.53
CA TYR A 397 -13.81 36.51 7.67
C TYR A 397 -12.71 35.92 6.77
N MET A 398 -12.74 34.62 6.49
CA MET A 398 -11.77 33.87 5.65
C MET A 398 -12.49 33.11 4.52
N PRO A 399 -13.05 33.79 3.51
CA PRO A 399 -13.86 33.17 2.47
C PRO A 399 -13.04 32.20 1.56
N ASP A 400 -11.73 32.42 1.45
CA ASP A 400 -10.83 31.63 0.62
C ASP A 400 -10.33 30.38 1.33
N VAL A 401 -10.59 30.22 2.63
CA VAL A 401 -10.19 29.07 3.44
C VAL A 401 -11.34 28.07 3.56
N GLN A 402 -11.08 26.84 3.23
CA GLN A 402 -12.05 25.75 3.41
C GLN A 402 -12.05 25.30 4.88
N ILE A 403 -13.20 25.41 5.55
CA ILE A 403 -13.32 25.14 6.98
C ILE A 403 -14.20 23.91 7.20
N ASN A 404 -13.68 22.90 7.95
CA ASN A 404 -14.34 21.65 8.30
C ASN A 404 -14.73 20.80 7.09
N GLN A 405 -13.76 20.52 6.20
CA GLN A 405 -13.92 19.63 5.05
C GLN A 405 -13.44 18.22 5.36
N HIS A 406 -12.41 18.06 6.18
CA HIS A 406 -11.73 16.77 6.42
C HIS A 406 -11.85 16.39 7.89
N VAL A 407 -12.68 15.37 8.17
CA VAL A 407 -12.90 14.90 9.55
C VAL A 407 -11.67 14.24 10.16
N PHE A 408 -10.82 13.61 9.32
CA PHE A 408 -9.64 12.87 9.75
C PHE A 408 -8.41 13.33 8.97
N SER A 409 -7.31 13.47 9.68
CA SER A 409 -5.99 13.66 9.06
C SER A 409 -5.55 12.43 8.29
N THR A 410 -4.92 12.65 7.13
CA THR A 410 -4.37 11.60 6.27
C THR A 410 -2.87 11.46 6.38
N ILE A 411 -2.22 12.27 7.23
CA ILE A 411 -0.77 12.35 7.39
C ILE A 411 -0.18 10.96 7.63
N ALA A 412 0.77 10.58 6.81
CA ALA A 412 1.54 9.33 6.85
C ALA A 412 0.72 8.03 6.77
N ARG A 413 -0.61 8.09 6.67
CA ARG A 413 -1.45 6.89 6.64
C ARG A 413 -1.30 6.14 5.32
N PRO A 414 -1.11 4.80 5.35
CA PRO A 414 -0.94 4.00 4.14
C PRO A 414 -2.21 3.95 3.27
N THR A 415 -3.39 4.01 3.89
CA THR A 415 -4.68 3.94 3.19
C THR A 415 -5.61 5.04 3.65
N THR A 416 -6.21 5.75 2.69
CA THR A 416 -7.25 6.75 2.93
C THR A 416 -8.54 6.32 2.24
N GLY A 417 -9.68 6.44 2.93
CA GLY A 417 -11.00 6.11 2.42
C GLY A 417 -11.28 4.60 2.25
N VAL A 418 -12.22 4.26 1.35
CA VAL A 418 -12.80 2.90 1.25
C VAL A 418 -11.98 1.94 0.39
N ARG A 419 -11.20 2.44 -0.56
CA ARG A 419 -10.42 1.62 -1.50
C ARG A 419 -9.08 1.21 -0.89
N ARG A 420 -9.04 0.01 -0.30
CA ARG A 420 -7.84 -0.57 0.34
C ARG A 420 -7.04 -1.48 -0.61
N THR A 421 -6.89 -1.10 -1.87
CA THR A 421 -6.14 -1.86 -2.89
C THR A 421 -4.73 -1.33 -3.11
N SER A 422 -4.39 -0.23 -2.44
CA SER A 422 -3.08 0.43 -2.51
C SER A 422 -2.67 0.93 -1.14
N ILE A 423 -1.37 1.07 -0.92
CA ILE A 423 -0.76 1.76 0.21
C ILE A 423 0.05 2.94 -0.32
N TRP A 424 -0.13 4.14 0.22
CA TRP A 424 0.51 5.38 -0.25
C TRP A 424 0.44 5.54 -1.77
N GLY A 425 -0.71 5.21 -2.40
CA GLY A 425 -0.90 5.26 -3.85
C GLY A 425 -0.29 4.11 -4.64
N LEU A 426 0.51 3.26 -4.01
CA LEU A 426 1.13 2.09 -4.64
C LEU A 426 0.19 0.89 -4.60
N ARG A 427 -0.05 0.29 -5.75
CA ARG A 427 -0.91 -0.87 -5.87
C ARG A 427 -0.29 -2.10 -5.19
N THR A 428 -1.04 -2.75 -4.29
CA THR A 428 -0.63 -3.96 -3.57
C THR A 428 -1.29 -5.22 -4.08
N ARG A 429 -2.50 -5.12 -4.64
CA ARG A 429 -3.26 -6.27 -5.17
C ARG A 429 -3.06 -6.45 -6.66
N ASP A 430 -3.21 -7.70 -7.08
CA ASP A 430 -3.30 -8.02 -8.48
C ASP A 430 -4.51 -7.31 -9.15
N PRO A 431 -4.50 -7.12 -10.47
CA PRO A 431 -5.69 -6.70 -11.18
C PRO A 431 -6.85 -7.65 -10.83
N SER A 432 -8.00 -7.10 -10.42
CA SER A 432 -9.23 -7.88 -10.46
C SER A 432 -9.51 -8.22 -11.92
N VAL A 433 -9.71 -9.49 -12.16
CA VAL A 433 -10.20 -10.03 -13.45
C VAL A 433 -11.67 -9.65 -13.57
#